data_45c3898a8dbd9555f648ed82cd8fec7f
#
_entry.id   45c3898a8dbd9555f648ed82cd8fec7f
#
_cell.length_a   1.000
_cell.length_b   1.000
_cell.length_c   1.000
_cell.angle_alpha   90.00
_cell.angle_beta   90.00
_cell.angle_gamma   90.00
#
_symmetry.space_group_name_H-M   'P 1'
#
loop_
_entity.id
_entity.type
_entity.pdbx_description
1 polymer ?
#
loop_
_entity_poly.entity_id
_entity_poly.type
_entity_poly.pdbx_seq_one_letter_code
_entity_poly.pdbx_strand_id
1 'polypeptide(L)'
;MADTLKVTKRELRPRSVRANLRKEGKVLGVVYGYKVESTPVAFEEMALRKILREHGDNALIELNIDGKKVNTLVHGTEVDPFTNEYKHVEFMAVKMDVATEVEADVTLVGDAKGVKEGGYLAQTLYKVTVSATPANIPERIELDVSELGIGDSLTVADIPENKDYEIVSEGNLQIASVNEPVAVEDLEADTATEGEVEATEEASETSTEESEEASENKE
;
A
#
# COMPACT_ATOMS: atom_id res chain seq x y z
N MET A 1 -24.39 2.56 6.46
CA MET A 1 -24.53 3.77 7.34
C MET A 1 -23.13 4.34 7.50
N ALA A 2 -22.94 5.66 7.41
CA ALA A 2 -21.61 6.23 7.62
C ALA A 2 -21.23 6.10 9.11
N ASP A 3 -20.08 5.48 9.35
CA ASP A 3 -19.56 5.36 10.70
C ASP A 3 -18.96 6.69 11.17
N THR A 4 -19.17 7.02 12.43
CA THR A 4 -18.69 8.29 12.98
C THR A 4 -17.38 8.06 13.73
N LEU A 5 -16.31 8.71 13.27
CA LEU A 5 -15.02 8.71 13.93
C LEU A 5 -14.80 10.06 14.66
N LYS A 6 -14.48 9.98 15.94
CA LYS A 6 -14.10 11.16 16.73
C LYS A 6 -12.65 11.50 16.48
N VAL A 7 -12.39 12.71 16.00
CA VAL A 7 -11.04 13.19 15.75
C VAL A 7 -10.75 14.45 16.55
N THR A 8 -9.52 14.61 16.98
CA THR A 8 -9.04 15.79 17.69
C THR A 8 -8.07 16.54 16.79
N LYS A 9 -8.25 17.85 16.67
CA LYS A 9 -7.30 18.70 15.96
C LYS A 9 -5.98 18.74 16.73
N ARG A 10 -4.87 18.59 16.01
CA ARG A 10 -3.52 18.62 16.60
C ARG A 10 -2.71 19.79 16.08
N GLU A 11 -1.72 20.19 16.85
CA GLU A 11 -0.72 21.14 16.41
C GLU A 11 0.33 20.48 15.51
N LEU A 12 0.83 21.23 14.52
CA LEU A 12 1.86 20.74 13.60
C LEU A 12 3.23 20.60 14.27
N ARG A 13 3.53 21.39 15.32
CA ARG A 13 4.79 21.41 16.07
C ARG A 13 4.52 21.41 17.59
N PRO A 14 5.42 20.88 18.42
CA PRO A 14 6.74 20.29 18.16
C PRO A 14 6.67 18.79 17.76
N ARG A 15 7.82 18.22 17.32
CA ARG A 15 7.94 16.79 16.96
C ARG A 15 7.61 15.84 18.11
N SER A 16 7.86 16.28 19.35
CA SER A 16 7.57 15.51 20.57
C SER A 16 6.08 15.19 20.73
N VAL A 17 5.18 16.12 20.36
CA VAL A 17 3.73 15.90 20.42
C VAL A 17 3.31 14.72 19.57
N ARG A 18 3.84 14.62 18.33
CA ARG A 18 3.57 13.51 17.42
C ARG A 18 4.05 12.17 17.98
N ALA A 19 5.25 12.16 18.58
CA ALA A 19 5.80 10.96 19.21
C ALA A 19 4.98 10.52 20.43
N ASN A 20 4.49 11.45 21.22
CA ASN A 20 3.66 11.16 22.39
C ASN A 20 2.29 10.60 21.99
N LEU A 21 1.63 11.21 20.99
CA LEU A 21 0.34 10.73 20.48
C LEU A 21 0.44 9.29 19.96
N ARG A 22 1.51 8.96 19.24
CA ARG A 22 1.75 7.58 18.79
C ARG A 22 1.97 6.60 19.96
N LYS A 23 2.69 7.01 21.00
CA LYS A 23 2.86 6.20 22.22
C LYS A 23 1.53 5.98 22.97
N GLU A 24 0.58 6.89 22.83
CA GLU A 24 -0.76 6.78 23.38
C GLU A 24 -1.70 5.89 22.52
N GLY A 25 -1.20 5.27 21.45
CA GLY A 25 -2.00 4.47 20.51
C GLY A 25 -2.90 5.29 19.60
N LYS A 26 -2.57 6.57 19.38
CA LYS A 26 -3.29 7.44 18.46
C LYS A 26 -2.57 7.50 17.11
N VAL A 27 -3.35 7.41 16.06
CA VAL A 27 -2.88 7.59 14.67
C VAL A 27 -2.97 9.05 14.29
N LEU A 28 -2.01 9.49 13.49
CA LEU A 28 -1.97 10.83 12.96
C LEU A 28 -2.61 10.83 11.57
N GLY A 29 -3.38 11.87 11.28
CA GLY A 29 -3.98 12.03 9.96
C GLY A 29 -4.04 13.47 9.52
N VAL A 30 -4.52 13.64 8.31
CA VAL A 30 -4.86 14.94 7.73
C VAL A 30 -6.23 14.85 7.07
N VAL A 31 -7.03 15.89 7.23
CA VAL A 31 -8.31 16.05 6.55
C VAL A 31 -8.18 17.21 5.59
N TYR A 32 -8.49 16.99 4.32
CA TYR A 32 -8.49 18.01 3.28
C TYR A 32 -9.62 17.75 2.27
N GLY A 33 -9.85 18.68 1.37
CA GLY A 33 -10.80 18.51 0.28
C GLY A 33 -11.95 19.51 0.27
N TYR A 34 -13.17 19.07 -0.06
CA TYR A 34 -14.29 19.95 -0.29
C TYR A 34 -14.64 20.81 0.91
N LYS A 35 -14.48 22.15 0.76
CA LYS A 35 -14.76 23.18 1.79
C LYS A 35 -14.05 22.98 3.13
N VAL A 36 -13.02 22.16 3.19
CA VAL A 36 -12.22 21.92 4.39
C VAL A 36 -10.77 22.27 4.09
N GLU A 37 -10.21 23.19 4.89
CA GLU A 37 -8.78 23.47 4.84
C GLU A 37 -8.00 22.28 5.41
N SER A 38 -6.80 22.05 4.88
CA SER A 38 -5.92 20.99 5.36
C SER A 38 -5.73 21.09 6.88
N THR A 39 -6.40 20.21 7.60
CA THR A 39 -6.43 20.20 9.07
C THR A 39 -5.77 18.94 9.58
N PRO A 40 -4.67 19.07 10.35
CA PRO A 40 -4.02 17.93 10.98
C PRO A 40 -4.85 17.42 12.15
N VAL A 41 -5.12 16.11 12.16
CA VAL A 41 -5.94 15.43 13.16
C VAL A 41 -5.21 14.28 13.83
N ALA A 42 -5.71 13.86 14.97
CA ALA A 42 -5.32 12.64 15.66
C ALA A 42 -6.58 11.91 16.13
N PHE A 43 -6.57 10.59 16.04
CA PHE A 43 -7.68 9.73 16.39
C PHE A 43 -7.20 8.40 16.91
N GLU A 44 -8.08 7.60 17.47
CA GLU A 44 -7.79 6.30 18.05
C GLU A 44 -7.67 5.23 16.94
N GLU A 45 -6.56 4.47 16.95
CA GLU A 45 -6.28 3.44 15.94
C GLU A 45 -7.35 2.35 15.89
N MET A 46 -7.78 1.87 17.06
CA MET A 46 -8.74 0.77 17.17
C MET A 46 -10.10 1.10 16.54
N ALA A 47 -10.53 2.35 16.66
CA ALA A 47 -11.78 2.82 16.05
C ALA A 47 -11.68 2.83 14.52
N LEU A 48 -10.58 3.33 13.97
CA LEU A 48 -10.35 3.29 12.52
C LEU A 48 -10.24 1.86 11.99
N ARG A 49 -9.44 1.02 12.63
CA ARG A 49 -9.23 -0.37 12.23
C ARG A 49 -10.53 -1.17 12.16
N LYS A 50 -11.46 -0.89 13.07
CA LYS A 50 -12.79 -1.49 13.06
C LYS A 50 -13.57 -1.08 11.80
N ILE A 51 -13.61 0.21 11.49
CA ILE A 51 -14.31 0.76 10.32
C ILE A 51 -13.74 0.20 9.01
N LEU A 52 -12.40 0.22 8.87
CA LEU A 52 -11.74 -0.31 7.67
C LEU A 52 -11.95 -1.82 7.48
N ARG A 53 -12.08 -2.58 8.57
CA ARG A 53 -12.38 -4.01 8.49
C ARG A 53 -13.81 -4.27 8.02
N GLU A 54 -14.77 -3.42 8.39
CA GLU A 54 -16.20 -3.58 8.07
C GLU A 54 -16.54 -3.06 6.66
N HIS A 55 -15.86 -1.99 6.20
CA HIS A 55 -16.20 -1.27 4.96
C HIS A 55 -15.06 -1.19 3.93
N GLY A 56 -13.92 -1.83 4.21
CA GLY A 56 -12.76 -1.79 3.31
C GLY A 56 -12.00 -0.45 3.33
N ASP A 57 -11.00 -0.34 2.45
CA ASP A 57 -10.09 0.82 2.40
C ASP A 57 -10.79 2.10 1.90
N ASN A 58 -11.88 1.97 1.13
CA ASN A 58 -12.65 3.09 0.58
C ASN A 58 -13.85 3.50 1.46
N ALA A 59 -13.75 3.27 2.77
CA ALA A 59 -14.83 3.54 3.71
C ALA A 59 -15.25 5.03 3.71
N LEU A 60 -16.57 5.27 3.60
CA LEU A 60 -17.16 6.58 3.83
C LEU A 60 -17.32 6.81 5.33
N ILE A 61 -16.56 7.75 5.89
CA ILE A 61 -16.51 8.02 7.33
C ILE A 61 -16.98 9.43 7.61
N GLU A 62 -17.91 9.57 8.57
CA GLU A 62 -18.28 10.87 9.12
C GLU A 62 -17.27 11.27 10.22
N LEU A 63 -16.41 12.25 9.92
CA LEU A 63 -15.48 12.78 10.91
C LEU A 63 -16.12 13.88 11.72
N ASN A 64 -16.00 13.78 13.05
CA ASN A 64 -16.40 14.84 13.96
C ASN A 64 -15.19 15.65 14.40
N ILE A 65 -14.99 16.82 13.77
CA ILE A 65 -13.89 17.75 14.05
C ILE A 65 -14.45 18.93 14.81
N ASP A 66 -14.12 19.07 16.09
CA ASP A 66 -14.58 20.18 16.95
C ASP A 66 -16.09 20.42 16.90
N GLY A 67 -16.90 19.34 16.81
CA GLY A 67 -18.35 19.41 16.73
C GLY A 67 -18.93 19.61 15.33
N LYS A 68 -18.10 19.77 14.31
CA LYS A 68 -18.51 19.78 12.90
C LYS A 68 -18.39 18.38 12.30
N LYS A 69 -19.48 17.93 11.69
CA LYS A 69 -19.53 16.66 10.97
C LYS A 69 -19.15 16.88 9.51
N VAL A 70 -18.18 16.12 9.04
CA VAL A 70 -17.68 16.17 7.67
C VAL A 70 -17.66 14.76 7.11
N ASN A 71 -18.25 14.55 5.94
CA ASN A 71 -18.19 13.29 5.23
C ASN A 71 -16.86 13.22 4.49
N THR A 72 -16.11 12.16 4.77
CA THR A 72 -14.79 11.94 4.21
C THR A 72 -14.63 10.52 3.70
N LEU A 73 -13.80 10.36 2.67
CA LEU A 73 -13.28 9.07 2.23
C LEU A 73 -11.86 8.91 2.74
N VAL A 74 -11.47 7.69 3.04
CA VAL A 74 -10.08 7.36 3.26
C VAL A 74 -9.42 7.33 1.88
N HIS A 75 -8.46 8.22 1.66
CA HIS A 75 -7.76 8.32 0.37
C HIS A 75 -6.43 7.57 0.37
N GLY A 76 -5.75 7.56 1.51
CA GLY A 76 -4.47 6.88 1.65
C GLY A 76 -4.20 6.47 3.08
N THR A 77 -3.56 5.32 3.23
CA THR A 77 -3.11 4.79 4.52
C THR A 77 -1.63 4.44 4.46
N GLU A 78 -0.87 4.90 5.42
CA GLU A 78 0.52 4.52 5.60
C GLU A 78 0.63 3.58 6.79
N VAL A 79 1.01 2.33 6.53
CA VAL A 79 1.11 1.26 7.52
C VAL A 79 2.57 0.87 7.69
N ASP A 80 2.99 0.59 8.92
CA ASP A 80 4.30 0.01 9.18
C ASP A 80 4.32 -1.48 8.76
N PRO A 81 5.22 -1.90 7.85
CA PRO A 81 5.24 -3.29 7.36
C PRO A 81 5.63 -4.32 8.43
N PHE A 82 6.28 -3.91 9.52
CA PHE A 82 6.72 -4.82 10.58
C PHE A 82 5.69 -4.95 11.71
N THR A 83 5.11 -3.83 12.15
CA THR A 83 4.17 -3.80 13.28
C THR A 83 2.71 -3.84 12.84
N ASN A 84 2.43 -3.61 11.54
CA ASN A 84 1.08 -3.44 11.00
C ASN A 84 0.27 -2.33 11.71
N GLU A 85 0.96 -1.32 12.25
CA GLU A 85 0.34 -0.15 12.86
C GLU A 85 0.17 0.96 11.83
N TYR A 86 -0.96 1.67 11.88
CA TYR A 86 -1.19 2.82 11.02
C TYR A 86 -0.34 4.00 11.47
N LYS A 87 0.58 4.47 10.60
CA LYS A 87 1.43 5.65 10.84
C LYS A 87 0.79 6.95 10.47
N HIS A 88 0.09 6.96 9.34
CA HIS A 88 -0.59 8.12 8.80
C HIS A 88 -1.83 7.70 8.01
N VAL A 89 -2.87 8.55 8.05
CA VAL A 89 -4.08 8.34 7.26
C VAL A 89 -4.54 9.67 6.68
N GLU A 90 -4.92 9.63 5.41
CA GLU A 90 -5.41 10.77 4.68
C GLU A 90 -6.92 10.66 4.48
N PHE A 91 -7.63 11.69 4.91
CA PHE A 91 -9.07 11.78 4.74
C PHE A 91 -9.39 12.89 3.74
N MET A 92 -10.04 12.53 2.66
CA MET A 92 -10.51 13.47 1.66
C MET A 92 -12.00 13.79 1.91
N ALA A 93 -12.29 15.04 2.24
CA ALA A 93 -13.66 15.52 2.38
C ALA A 93 -14.33 15.55 1.01
N VAL A 94 -15.47 14.89 0.89
CA VAL A 94 -16.18 14.71 -0.36
C VAL A 94 -17.60 15.27 -0.30
N LYS A 95 -18.13 15.62 -1.46
CA LYS A 95 -19.53 15.94 -1.64
C LYS A 95 -20.25 14.73 -2.23
N MET A 96 -21.38 14.33 -1.65
CA MET A 96 -22.10 13.11 -2.03
C MET A 96 -22.57 13.05 -3.49
N ASP A 97 -22.76 14.22 -4.12
CA ASP A 97 -23.30 14.34 -5.49
C ASP A 97 -22.21 14.44 -6.58
N VAL A 98 -20.94 14.43 -6.21
CA VAL A 98 -19.83 14.63 -7.15
C VAL A 98 -19.03 13.34 -7.26
N ALA A 99 -18.79 12.88 -8.49
CA ALA A 99 -17.90 11.75 -8.74
C ALA A 99 -16.47 12.10 -8.30
N THR A 100 -15.84 11.16 -7.64
CA THR A 100 -14.48 11.26 -7.11
C THR A 100 -13.69 10.07 -7.59
N GLU A 101 -12.45 10.29 -7.96
CA GLU A 101 -11.52 9.23 -8.32
C GLU A 101 -10.94 8.61 -7.04
N VAL A 102 -11.04 7.29 -6.94
CA VAL A 102 -10.51 6.50 -5.83
C VAL A 102 -9.86 5.22 -6.34
N GLU A 103 -8.94 4.68 -5.55
CA GLU A 103 -8.33 3.38 -5.83
C GLU A 103 -9.19 2.27 -5.22
N ALA A 104 -9.69 1.35 -6.03
CA ALA A 104 -10.41 0.17 -5.57
C ALA A 104 -9.53 -1.07 -5.62
N ASP A 105 -9.61 -1.90 -4.58
CA ASP A 105 -8.85 -3.15 -4.51
C ASP A 105 -9.43 -4.19 -5.48
N VAL A 106 -8.53 -4.89 -6.19
CA VAL A 106 -8.90 -5.99 -7.09
C VAL A 106 -8.62 -7.31 -6.41
N THR A 107 -9.66 -8.12 -6.28
CA THR A 107 -9.60 -9.47 -5.70
C THR A 107 -9.86 -10.50 -6.79
N LEU A 108 -8.96 -11.47 -6.92
CA LEU A 108 -9.13 -12.60 -7.83
C LEU A 108 -9.98 -13.69 -7.16
N VAL A 109 -11.00 -14.18 -7.86
CA VAL A 109 -11.91 -15.21 -7.36
C VAL A 109 -11.82 -16.45 -8.26
N GLY A 110 -11.84 -17.64 -7.66
CA GLY A 110 -11.75 -18.90 -8.37
C GLY A 110 -10.33 -19.46 -8.47
N ASP A 111 -10.25 -20.70 -8.98
CA ASP A 111 -8.98 -21.41 -9.22
C ASP A 111 -8.73 -21.48 -10.72
N ALA A 112 -7.70 -20.84 -11.21
CA ALA A 112 -7.36 -20.86 -12.63
C ALA A 112 -7.06 -22.29 -13.13
N LYS A 113 -7.54 -22.62 -14.34
CA LYS A 113 -7.24 -23.90 -14.99
C LYS A 113 -5.75 -24.13 -15.15
N GLY A 114 -5.02 -23.09 -15.54
CA GLY A 114 -3.59 -23.15 -15.70
C GLY A 114 -2.82 -23.45 -14.41
N VAL A 115 -3.33 -23.04 -13.24
CA VAL A 115 -2.73 -23.41 -11.95
C VAL A 115 -2.90 -24.91 -11.67
N LYS A 116 -4.06 -25.50 -12.07
CA LYS A 116 -4.31 -26.95 -11.94
C LYS A 116 -3.41 -27.76 -12.88
N GLU A 117 -2.96 -27.17 -13.99
CA GLU A 117 -2.07 -27.78 -14.98
C GLU A 117 -0.59 -27.59 -14.63
N GLY A 118 -0.27 -26.91 -13.50
CA GLY A 118 1.07 -26.73 -12.99
C GLY A 118 1.64 -25.32 -13.15
N GLY A 119 0.90 -24.39 -13.75
CA GLY A 119 1.27 -22.98 -13.82
C GLY A 119 1.15 -22.28 -12.47
N TYR A 120 1.66 -21.04 -12.37
CA TYR A 120 1.46 -20.18 -11.21
C TYR A 120 0.76 -18.88 -11.60
N LEU A 121 -0.18 -18.46 -10.76
CA LEU A 121 -0.91 -17.21 -10.90
C LEU A 121 -0.06 -16.07 -10.31
N ALA A 122 0.29 -15.10 -11.13
CA ALA A 122 0.96 -13.89 -10.72
C ALA A 122 0.00 -12.71 -10.83
N GLN A 123 -0.27 -12.03 -9.72
CA GLN A 123 -1.03 -10.77 -9.70
C GLN A 123 -0.05 -9.61 -9.71
N THR A 124 -0.13 -8.76 -10.75
CA THR A 124 0.74 -7.61 -10.95
C THR A 124 0.09 -6.33 -10.44
N LEU A 125 -1.23 -6.19 -10.64
CA LEU A 125 -1.99 -5.02 -10.25
C LEU A 125 -3.00 -5.40 -9.16
N TYR A 126 -2.89 -4.75 -8.02
CA TYR A 126 -3.77 -4.96 -6.86
C TYR A 126 -4.84 -3.89 -6.72
N LYS A 127 -4.64 -2.72 -7.34
CA LYS A 127 -5.53 -1.56 -7.23
C LYS A 127 -5.80 -0.98 -8.60
N VAL A 128 -7.04 -0.54 -8.81
CA VAL A 128 -7.49 0.12 -10.05
C VAL A 128 -8.18 1.42 -9.67
N THR A 129 -7.89 2.49 -10.41
CA THR A 129 -8.54 3.79 -10.20
C THR A 129 -9.92 3.78 -10.85
N VAL A 130 -10.92 4.06 -10.04
CA VAL A 130 -12.31 4.17 -10.46
C VAL A 130 -12.87 5.55 -10.13
N SER A 131 -13.73 6.07 -11.00
CA SER A 131 -14.49 7.30 -10.78
C SER A 131 -15.92 6.93 -10.41
N ALA A 132 -16.33 7.27 -9.21
CA ALA A 132 -17.68 6.98 -8.72
C ALA A 132 -18.19 8.06 -7.76
N THR A 133 -19.51 8.11 -7.57
CA THR A 133 -20.06 8.88 -6.45
C THR A 133 -19.75 8.19 -5.12
N PRO A 134 -19.52 8.94 -4.02
CA PRO A 134 -19.13 8.35 -2.74
C PRO A 134 -20.08 7.28 -2.19
N ALA A 135 -21.33 7.27 -2.63
CA ALA A 135 -22.31 6.26 -2.25
C ALA A 135 -22.16 4.93 -3.03
N ASN A 136 -21.53 4.97 -4.21
CA ASN A 136 -21.46 3.85 -5.15
C ASN A 136 -20.02 3.34 -5.35
N ILE A 137 -19.10 3.77 -4.52
CA ILE A 137 -17.71 3.28 -4.57
C ILE A 137 -17.72 1.80 -4.17
N PRO A 138 -17.18 0.90 -5.02
CA PRO A 138 -17.06 -0.50 -4.67
C PRO A 138 -15.98 -0.68 -3.59
N GLU A 139 -16.25 -1.55 -2.62
CA GLU A 139 -15.25 -1.95 -1.64
C GLU A 139 -14.14 -2.79 -2.29
N ARG A 140 -14.52 -3.64 -3.24
CA ARG A 140 -13.65 -4.55 -4.00
C ARG A 140 -14.20 -4.77 -5.39
N ILE A 141 -13.31 -5.02 -6.32
CA ILE A 141 -13.64 -5.48 -7.67
C ILE A 141 -13.25 -6.96 -7.74
N GLU A 142 -14.24 -7.82 -7.89
CA GLU A 142 -14.02 -9.26 -8.00
C GLU A 142 -13.84 -9.64 -9.46
N LEU A 143 -12.75 -10.35 -9.77
CA LEU A 143 -12.46 -10.88 -11.09
C LEU A 143 -12.35 -12.39 -11.04
N ASP A 144 -13.13 -13.07 -11.89
CA ASP A 144 -13.07 -14.53 -12.02
C ASP A 144 -11.89 -14.94 -12.89
N VAL A 145 -10.98 -15.72 -12.31
CA VAL A 145 -9.79 -16.25 -12.97
C VAL A 145 -9.94 -17.73 -13.35
N SER A 146 -11.13 -18.33 -13.15
CA SER A 146 -11.35 -19.77 -13.31
C SER A 146 -11.10 -20.28 -14.73
N GLU A 147 -11.25 -19.42 -15.74
CA GLU A 147 -11.09 -19.78 -17.14
C GLU A 147 -9.66 -19.63 -17.69
N LEU A 148 -8.76 -18.99 -16.93
CA LEU A 148 -7.40 -18.72 -17.37
C LEU A 148 -6.57 -20.00 -17.52
N GLY A 149 -6.01 -20.21 -18.71
CA GLY A 149 -5.02 -21.23 -19.02
C GLY A 149 -3.59 -20.73 -18.79
N ILE A 150 -2.62 -21.62 -19.03
CA ILE A 150 -1.19 -21.25 -18.97
C ILE A 150 -0.86 -20.31 -20.13
N GLY A 151 -0.24 -19.17 -19.83
CA GLY A 151 0.10 -18.11 -20.80
C GLY A 151 -0.98 -17.07 -20.99
N ASP A 152 -2.17 -17.23 -20.38
CA ASP A 152 -3.22 -16.24 -20.45
C ASP A 152 -3.00 -15.11 -19.43
N SER A 153 -3.51 -13.91 -19.76
CA SER A 153 -3.46 -12.75 -18.89
C SER A 153 -4.79 -12.02 -18.89
N LEU A 154 -5.15 -11.45 -17.74
CA LEU A 154 -6.26 -10.53 -17.57
C LEU A 154 -5.76 -9.10 -17.54
N THR A 155 -6.47 -8.24 -18.24
CA THR A 155 -6.22 -6.79 -18.30
C THR A 155 -7.34 -6.00 -17.64
N VAL A 156 -7.13 -4.71 -17.43
CA VAL A 156 -8.17 -3.80 -16.90
C VAL A 156 -9.38 -3.73 -17.83
N ALA A 157 -9.20 -3.94 -19.13
CA ALA A 157 -10.31 -3.99 -20.10
C ALA A 157 -11.25 -5.20 -19.91
N ASP A 158 -10.80 -6.26 -19.24
CA ASP A 158 -11.61 -7.45 -18.97
C ASP A 158 -12.48 -7.32 -17.72
N ILE A 159 -12.37 -6.20 -16.99
CA ILE A 159 -13.25 -5.92 -15.86
C ILE A 159 -14.66 -5.65 -16.38
N PRO A 160 -15.69 -6.31 -15.82
CA PRO A 160 -17.06 -6.06 -16.22
C PRO A 160 -17.47 -4.62 -15.95
N GLU A 161 -17.97 -3.93 -16.98
CA GLU A 161 -18.49 -2.56 -16.84
C GLU A 161 -19.69 -2.57 -15.87
N ASN A 162 -19.66 -1.70 -14.88
CA ASN A 162 -20.76 -1.48 -13.97
C ASN A 162 -21.32 -0.06 -14.18
N LYS A 163 -22.64 0.10 -13.95
CA LYS A 163 -23.30 1.41 -14.08
C LYS A 163 -22.99 2.35 -12.92
N ASP A 164 -22.48 1.81 -11.84
CA ASP A 164 -22.27 2.54 -10.59
C ASP A 164 -20.90 3.25 -10.53
N TYR A 165 -19.94 2.79 -11.34
CA TYR A 165 -18.60 3.37 -11.39
C TYR A 165 -18.00 3.25 -12.80
N GLU A 166 -17.10 4.16 -13.13
CA GLU A 166 -16.34 4.19 -14.37
C GLU A 166 -14.85 3.92 -14.07
N ILE A 167 -14.22 3.05 -14.86
CA ILE A 167 -12.80 2.73 -14.72
C ILE A 167 -11.99 3.80 -15.45
N VAL A 168 -11.13 4.49 -14.73
CA VAL A 168 -10.25 5.55 -15.25
C VAL A 168 -8.87 5.01 -15.62
N SER A 169 -8.44 3.89 -15.02
CA SER A 169 -7.17 3.25 -15.32
C SER A 169 -7.06 2.82 -16.78
N GLU A 170 -5.84 2.81 -17.32
CA GLU A 170 -5.58 2.38 -18.69
C GLU A 170 -5.98 0.91 -18.89
N GLY A 171 -6.80 0.64 -19.92
CA GLY A 171 -7.30 -0.72 -20.21
C GLY A 171 -6.21 -1.75 -20.53
N ASN A 172 -5.03 -1.32 -20.95
CA ASN A 172 -3.91 -2.18 -21.32
C ASN A 172 -3.12 -2.71 -20.11
N LEU A 173 -3.40 -2.21 -18.90
CA LEU A 173 -2.68 -2.66 -17.71
C LEU A 173 -3.07 -4.11 -17.39
N GLN A 174 -2.06 -4.95 -17.21
CA GLN A 174 -2.25 -6.34 -16.84
C GLN A 174 -2.50 -6.46 -15.34
N ILE A 175 -3.61 -7.11 -14.98
CA ILE A 175 -3.99 -7.36 -13.59
C ILE A 175 -3.35 -8.64 -13.09
N ALA A 176 -3.55 -9.73 -13.83
CA ALA A 176 -3.04 -11.03 -13.47
C ALA A 176 -2.63 -11.84 -14.70
N SER A 177 -1.70 -12.76 -14.54
CA SER A 177 -1.31 -13.74 -15.55
C SER A 177 -1.04 -15.09 -14.93
N VAL A 178 -1.24 -16.13 -15.73
CA VAL A 178 -0.83 -17.48 -15.38
C VAL A 178 0.42 -17.82 -16.17
N ASN A 179 1.55 -17.94 -15.49
CA ASN A 179 2.82 -18.25 -16.11
C ASN A 179 3.14 -19.74 -16.03
N GLU A 180 3.96 -20.20 -16.96
CA GLU A 180 4.49 -21.57 -16.93
C GLU A 180 5.39 -21.77 -15.69
N PRO A 181 5.42 -23.00 -15.13
CA PRO A 181 6.34 -23.30 -14.04
C PRO A 181 7.79 -23.17 -14.55
N VAL A 182 8.60 -22.36 -13.88
CA VAL A 182 10.05 -22.35 -14.13
C VAL A 182 10.60 -23.69 -13.63
N ALA A 183 11.01 -24.54 -14.56
CA ALA A 183 11.74 -25.76 -14.21
C ALA A 183 13.04 -25.35 -13.50
N VAL A 184 13.29 -25.87 -12.32
CA VAL A 184 14.45 -25.56 -11.47
C VAL A 184 15.78 -25.96 -12.14
N GLU A 185 15.70 -26.67 -13.26
CA GLU A 185 16.87 -27.12 -14.05
C GLU A 185 17.63 -25.98 -14.76
N ASP A 186 16.95 -24.83 -15.03
CA ASP A 186 17.61 -23.69 -15.68
C ASP A 186 18.40 -22.78 -14.72
N LEU A 187 18.24 -22.93 -13.41
CA LEU A 187 18.98 -22.14 -12.42
C LEU A 187 20.34 -22.75 -12.04
N GLU A 188 20.60 -24.02 -12.38
CA GLU A 188 21.91 -24.65 -12.16
C GLU A 188 22.89 -24.49 -13.34
N ALA A 189 22.38 -24.04 -14.49
CA ALA A 189 23.24 -23.87 -15.69
C ALA A 189 23.99 -22.53 -15.72
N ASP A 190 23.53 -21.51 -15.03
CA ASP A 190 24.15 -20.17 -15.03
C ASP A 190 25.19 -19.94 -13.91
N THR A 191 25.31 -20.90 -12.96
CA THR A 191 26.34 -20.82 -11.91
C THR A 191 27.59 -21.62 -12.16
N ALA A 192 27.70 -22.28 -13.32
CA ALA A 192 28.84 -23.15 -13.64
C ALA A 192 29.91 -22.52 -14.56
N THR A 193 29.81 -21.22 -14.89
CA THR A 193 30.75 -20.63 -15.87
C THR A 193 31.56 -19.43 -15.38
N GLU A 194 31.71 -19.23 -14.09
CA GLU A 194 32.73 -18.28 -13.58
C GLU A 194 33.41 -18.84 -12.34
N GLY A 195 34.45 -19.62 -12.58
CA GLY A 195 35.27 -20.15 -11.49
C GLY A 195 36.55 -20.87 -11.98
N GLU A 196 37.29 -20.27 -12.91
CA GLU A 196 38.64 -20.73 -13.16
C GLU A 196 39.54 -19.57 -13.59
N VAL A 197 40.15 -18.93 -12.61
CA VAL A 197 41.44 -18.26 -12.75
C VAL A 197 42.26 -18.43 -11.47
N GLU A 198 43.19 -19.35 -11.57
CA GLU A 198 44.57 -19.35 -11.09
C GLU A 198 44.90 -18.73 -9.73
N ALA A 199 45.26 -19.66 -8.86
CA ALA A 199 46.19 -19.42 -7.77
C ALA A 199 47.59 -19.12 -8.32
N THR A 200 48.20 -18.01 -7.92
CA THR A 200 49.66 -17.88 -7.85
C THR A 200 50.02 -17.23 -6.52
N GLU A 201 50.77 -18.04 -5.80
CA GLU A 201 51.54 -17.66 -4.62
C GLU A 201 52.47 -16.47 -4.89
N GLU A 202 52.64 -15.57 -3.94
CA GLU A 202 53.96 -15.33 -3.35
C GLU A 202 53.85 -14.51 -2.06
N ALA A 203 54.56 -15.05 -1.12
CA ALA A 203 54.79 -14.54 0.21
C ALA A 203 55.74 -13.34 0.20
N SER A 204 55.67 -12.49 1.20
CA SER A 204 56.72 -12.06 2.08
C SER A 204 56.31 -10.76 2.80
N GLU A 205 56.21 -10.87 4.03
CA GLU A 205 57.11 -10.40 5.08
C GLU A 205 57.05 -8.90 5.43
N THR A 206 56.77 -8.72 6.69
CA THR A 206 57.52 -7.88 7.67
C THR A 206 57.25 -6.37 7.65
N SER A 207 56.86 -5.79 8.63
CA SER A 207 57.26 -5.41 9.98
C SER A 207 56.61 -4.07 10.35
N THR A 208 55.97 -3.98 11.47
CA THR A 208 56.46 -3.38 12.70
C THR A 208 56.62 -1.85 12.76
N GLU A 209 56.17 -1.36 13.85
CA GLU A 209 56.43 -0.11 14.59
C GLU A 209 55.38 0.99 14.42
N GLU A 210 54.59 1.20 15.44
CA GLU A 210 54.85 1.83 16.75
C GLU A 210 55.06 3.34 16.63
N SER A 211 54.29 3.99 17.36
CA SER A 211 54.44 5.11 18.29
C SER A 211 53.42 6.22 18.04
N GLU A 212 52.55 6.43 18.98
CA GLU A 212 52.65 7.27 20.17
C GLU A 212 52.62 8.78 19.92
N GLU A 213 51.85 9.32 20.78
CA GLU A 213 51.79 10.63 21.43
C GLU A 213 50.96 11.71 20.73
N ALA A 214 49.89 12.07 21.33
CA ALA A 214 49.71 12.88 22.55
C ALA A 214 49.73 14.42 22.28
N SER A 215 48.81 14.98 22.96
CA SER A 215 48.75 16.32 23.52
C SER A 215 48.10 17.42 22.68
N GLU A 216 47.00 17.83 23.22
CA GLU A 216 46.82 19.08 24.02
C GLU A 216 46.76 20.36 23.19
N ASN A 217 45.73 21.02 23.34
CA ASN A 217 45.53 22.29 24.01
C ASN A 217 44.67 23.31 23.24
N LYS A 218 43.67 23.76 23.95
CA LYS A 218 43.20 25.16 24.09
C LYS A 218 42.94 25.99 22.80
N GLU A 219 41.76 26.43 22.60
CA GLU A 219 41.11 27.64 23.14
C GLU A 219 39.60 27.58 22.90
#